data_be4d6e8a03f92798d7f0c5579d8e63e9
#
_entry.id   be4d6e8a03f92798d7f0c5579d8e63e9
#
_cell.length_a   1.000
_cell.length_b   1.000
_cell.length_c   1.000
_cell.angle_alpha   90.00
_cell.angle_beta   90.00
_cell.angle_gamma   90.00
#
_symmetry.space_group_name_H-M   'P 1'
#
loop_
_entity.id
_entity.type
_entity.pdbx_description
1 polymer ?
#
loop_
_entity_poly.entity_id
_entity_poly.type
_entity_poly.pdbx_seq_one_letter_code
_entity_poly.pdbx_strand_id
1 'polypeptide(L)'
;MTGGKGGSSHRLSSDAPHRVEFFQRHRTDDPKRSAPGYEFIEACPDKIGDKMLAVLKAVAEAPPKRFAGGGYWEAMHDSMTGWHEVRVDGGKPRRHYRLFCLLDTEALETDRPALAVITGKSKALRTTFTEADYSAVRDLGDEYRRRNPRCWLAS
;
A
#
# COMPACT_ATOMS: atom_id res chain seq x y z
N MET A 1 -6.60 -8.13 14.80
CA MET A 1 -6.37 -8.69 13.48
C MET A 1 -5.96 -10.13 13.56
N THR A 2 -6.68 -10.92 13.01
CA THR A 2 -6.33 -12.29 13.05
C THR A 2 -6.39 -12.91 11.72
N GLY A 3 -6.88 -12.53 10.82
CA GLY A 3 -6.98 -13.18 9.57
C GLY A 3 -5.73 -13.86 9.23
N GLY A 4 -5.82 -14.80 8.44
CA GLY A 4 -4.72 -15.62 8.10
C GLY A 4 -3.51 -14.86 7.64
N LYS A 5 -3.60 -14.14 6.57
CA LYS A 5 -2.39 -13.54 6.00
C LYS A 5 -1.89 -12.33 6.78
N GLY A 6 -2.71 -11.78 7.61
CA GLY A 6 -2.28 -10.61 8.36
C GLY A 6 -1.46 -10.89 9.58
N GLY A 7 -1.62 -11.99 10.19
CA GLY A 7 -1.05 -12.37 11.44
C GLY A 7 0.10 -11.51 11.94
N SER A 8 1.20 -12.11 12.19
CA SER A 8 2.38 -11.40 12.66
C SER A 8 3.14 -10.69 11.54
N SER A 9 2.82 -10.95 10.28
CA SER A 9 3.63 -10.44 9.18
C SER A 9 3.64 -8.93 9.06
N HIS A 10 2.63 -8.23 9.52
CA HIS A 10 2.66 -6.78 9.46
C HIS A 10 3.06 -6.14 10.79
N ARG A 11 3.56 -6.94 11.72
CA ARG A 11 4.18 -6.39 12.92
C ARG A 11 5.62 -6.10 12.62
N LEU A 12 5.96 -4.84 12.58
CA LEU A 12 7.29 -4.41 12.25
C LEU A 12 8.12 -4.20 13.50
N SER A 13 9.42 -4.22 13.33
CA SER A 13 10.33 -3.81 14.38
C SER A 13 10.02 -2.38 14.79
N SER A 14 10.04 -2.10 16.09
CA SER A 14 9.75 -0.76 16.61
C SER A 14 10.81 0.25 16.17
N ASP A 15 11.97 -0.19 15.73
CA ASP A 15 13.04 0.69 15.26
C ASP A 15 13.17 0.70 13.74
N ALA A 16 12.22 0.15 13.01
CA ALA A 16 12.22 0.26 11.55
C ALA A 16 12.17 1.74 11.14
N PRO A 17 12.92 2.14 10.10
CA PRO A 17 12.93 3.53 9.65
C PRO A 17 11.57 4.08 9.26
N HIS A 18 10.67 3.22 8.78
CA HIS A 18 9.32 3.63 8.41
C HIS A 18 8.28 2.79 9.15
N ARG A 19 7.12 3.39 9.39
CA ARG A 19 5.94 2.66 9.84
C ARG A 19 5.14 2.27 8.61
N VAL A 20 4.64 1.05 8.58
CA VAL A 20 3.64 0.68 7.58
C VAL A 20 2.28 0.99 8.16
N GLU A 21 1.53 1.85 7.47
CA GLU A 21 0.19 2.22 7.89
C GLU A 21 -0.77 2.07 6.71
N PHE A 22 -1.99 1.64 7.00
CA PHE A 22 -3.02 1.47 5.98
C PHE A 22 -3.99 2.63 6.06
N PHE A 23 -4.17 3.33 4.94
CA PHE A 23 -5.15 4.40 4.84
C PHE A 23 -6.54 3.84 5.11
N GLN A 24 -7.24 4.45 6.05
CA GLN A 24 -8.66 4.20 6.28
C GLN A 24 -9.43 5.46 5.93
N ARG A 25 -10.47 5.32 5.11
CA ARG A 25 -11.25 6.47 4.71
C ARG A 25 -12.04 7.03 5.90
N HIS A 26 -12.11 8.34 5.95
CA HIS A 26 -12.88 9.02 6.99
C HIS A 26 -14.36 8.85 6.69
N ARG A 27 -15.18 8.77 7.73
CA ARG A 27 -16.62 8.56 7.59
C ARG A 27 -17.32 9.64 6.76
N THR A 28 -16.73 10.84 6.69
CA THR A 28 -17.28 11.92 5.87
C THR A 28 -17.15 11.61 4.38
N ASP A 29 -16.08 10.94 3.98
CA ASP A 29 -15.84 10.57 2.57
C ASP A 29 -16.43 9.21 2.24
N ASP A 30 -16.52 8.34 3.23
CA ASP A 30 -17.04 6.98 3.05
C ASP A 30 -17.67 6.51 4.36
N PRO A 31 -19.01 6.42 4.42
CA PRO A 31 -19.68 5.99 5.65
C PRO A 31 -19.23 4.62 6.15
N LYS A 32 -18.78 3.75 5.26
CA LYS A 32 -18.28 2.42 5.64
C LYS A 32 -16.87 2.44 6.17
N ARG A 33 -16.18 3.57 6.06
CA ARG A 33 -14.81 3.74 6.51
C ARG A 33 -13.91 2.62 5.98
N SER A 34 -13.97 2.36 4.67
CA SER A 34 -13.16 1.32 4.08
C SER A 34 -11.66 1.64 4.19
N ALA A 35 -10.85 0.59 4.18
CA ALA A 35 -9.40 0.68 4.12
C ALA A 35 -8.98 -0.01 2.83
N PRO A 36 -8.95 0.73 1.69
CA PRO A 36 -8.88 0.08 0.38
C PRO A 36 -7.66 -0.80 0.18
N GLY A 37 -6.49 -0.36 0.64
CA GLY A 37 -5.27 -1.15 0.47
C GLY A 37 -5.28 -2.40 1.32
N TYR A 38 -5.74 -2.29 2.55
CA TYR A 38 -5.84 -3.44 3.43
C TYR A 38 -6.84 -4.46 2.89
N GLU A 39 -8.01 -3.98 2.47
CA GLU A 39 -9.06 -4.85 1.93
C GLU A 39 -8.61 -5.52 0.64
N PHE A 40 -7.83 -4.81 -0.18
CA PHE A 40 -7.27 -5.39 -1.38
C PHE A 40 -6.37 -6.59 -1.04
N ILE A 41 -5.47 -6.42 -0.08
CA ILE A 41 -4.57 -7.50 0.33
C ILE A 41 -5.37 -8.69 0.85
N GLU A 42 -6.39 -8.43 1.68
CA GLU A 42 -7.21 -9.51 2.23
C GLU A 42 -7.99 -10.26 1.15
N ALA A 43 -8.36 -9.59 0.07
CA ALA A 43 -9.09 -10.21 -1.03
C ALA A 43 -8.18 -10.95 -2.03
N CYS A 44 -6.87 -10.71 -1.98
CA CYS A 44 -5.93 -11.40 -2.85
C CYS A 44 -5.81 -12.89 -2.48
N PRO A 45 -5.41 -13.74 -3.44
CA PRO A 45 -5.00 -15.09 -3.07
C PRO A 45 -3.93 -15.03 -1.98
N ASP A 46 -3.93 -15.99 -1.07
CA ASP A 46 -3.09 -15.94 0.12
C ASP A 46 -1.61 -15.72 -0.20
N LYS A 47 -1.08 -16.43 -1.20
CA LYS A 47 0.33 -16.27 -1.55
C LYS A 47 0.65 -14.87 -2.06
N ILE A 48 -0.27 -14.26 -2.75
CA ILE A 48 -0.10 -12.89 -3.26
C ILE A 48 -0.11 -11.90 -2.08
N GLY A 49 -1.11 -12.02 -1.22
CA GLY A 49 -1.21 -11.14 -0.05
C GLY A 49 -0.01 -11.27 0.87
N ASP A 50 0.42 -12.50 1.13
CA ASP A 50 1.59 -12.76 1.97
C ASP A 50 2.85 -12.13 1.38
N LYS A 51 3.01 -12.23 0.06
CA LYS A 51 4.15 -11.61 -0.63
C LYS A 51 4.12 -10.09 -0.51
N MET A 52 2.94 -9.49 -0.67
CA MET A 52 2.80 -8.05 -0.51
C MET A 52 3.18 -7.58 0.89
N LEU A 53 2.71 -8.28 1.90
CA LEU A 53 3.06 -7.94 3.29
C LEU A 53 4.56 -8.09 3.54
N ALA A 54 5.17 -9.12 2.99
CA ALA A 54 6.61 -9.33 3.13
C ALA A 54 7.41 -8.21 2.46
N VAL A 55 6.98 -7.75 1.30
CA VAL A 55 7.64 -6.63 0.61
C VAL A 55 7.49 -5.35 1.42
N LEU A 56 6.30 -5.06 1.92
CA LEU A 56 6.08 -3.86 2.75
C LEU A 56 7.00 -3.87 3.96
N LYS A 57 7.11 -5.01 4.63
CA LYS A 57 7.98 -5.15 5.79
C LYS A 57 9.44 -4.89 5.41
N ALA A 58 9.90 -5.50 4.35
CA ALA A 58 11.29 -5.35 3.92
C ALA A 58 11.61 -3.89 3.57
N VAL A 59 10.70 -3.21 2.86
CA VAL A 59 10.89 -1.81 2.48
C VAL A 59 10.89 -0.90 3.71
N ALA A 60 10.02 -1.16 4.67
CA ALA A 60 9.94 -0.34 5.87
C ALA A 60 11.20 -0.45 6.74
N GLU A 61 11.80 -1.63 6.76
CA GLU A 61 12.99 -1.91 7.57
C GLU A 61 14.28 -1.46 6.91
N ALA A 62 14.27 -1.23 5.60
CA ALA A 62 15.42 -0.69 4.89
C ALA A 62 15.04 0.67 4.31
N PRO A 63 15.98 1.62 4.22
CA PRO A 63 15.65 2.88 3.55
C PRO A 63 15.12 2.59 2.14
N PRO A 64 13.94 3.12 1.77
CA PRO A 64 13.33 2.79 0.48
C PRO A 64 14.23 3.03 -0.73
N LYS A 65 15.09 4.02 -0.68
CA LYS A 65 16.03 4.32 -1.77
C LYS A 65 17.04 3.22 -2.00
N ARG A 66 17.33 2.42 -0.98
CA ARG A 66 18.32 1.35 -1.08
C ARG A 66 17.71 -0.01 -1.34
N PHE A 67 16.40 -0.11 -1.23
CA PHE A 67 15.73 -1.37 -1.50
C PHE A 67 15.61 -1.54 -3.02
N ALA A 68 16.45 -2.37 -3.59
CA ALA A 68 16.42 -2.60 -5.03
C ALA A 68 15.24 -3.45 -5.48
N GLY A 69 14.56 -4.07 -4.54
CA GLY A 69 13.27 -4.67 -4.77
C GLY A 69 13.17 -5.89 -5.66
N GLY A 70 14.15 -6.15 -6.49
CA GLY A 70 14.06 -7.25 -7.44
C GLY A 70 12.79 -7.18 -8.29
N GLY A 71 12.29 -5.97 -8.53
CA GLY A 71 11.06 -5.78 -9.29
C GLY A 71 9.79 -5.76 -8.45
N TYR A 72 9.88 -6.02 -7.16
CA TYR A 72 8.70 -6.06 -6.29
C TYR A 72 8.32 -4.69 -5.73
N TRP A 73 9.23 -3.74 -5.72
CA TRP A 73 9.01 -2.39 -5.21
C TRP A 73 9.63 -1.41 -6.18
N GLU A 74 8.81 -0.50 -6.73
CA GLU A 74 9.25 0.40 -7.78
C GLU A 74 8.70 1.80 -7.56
N ALA A 75 9.55 2.80 -7.81
CA ALA A 75 9.08 4.17 -7.91
C ALA A 75 8.31 4.33 -9.22
N MET A 76 7.19 5.02 -9.15
CA MET A 76 6.37 5.26 -10.32
C MET A 76 6.75 6.57 -11.00
N HIS A 77 6.34 6.74 -12.24
CA HIS A 77 6.75 7.87 -13.07
C HIS A 77 5.55 8.55 -13.73
N ASP A 78 5.80 9.57 -14.51
CA ASP A 78 4.79 10.32 -15.26
C ASP A 78 3.70 10.85 -14.34
N SER A 79 2.44 10.56 -14.60
CA SER A 79 1.33 11.05 -13.78
C SER A 79 1.35 10.52 -12.36
N MET A 80 2.14 9.48 -12.09
CA MET A 80 2.25 8.85 -10.78
C MET A 80 3.57 9.18 -10.07
N THR A 81 4.28 10.19 -10.52
CA THR A 81 5.52 10.61 -9.86
C THR A 81 5.25 10.89 -8.37
N GLY A 82 6.12 10.38 -7.51
CA GLY A 82 5.95 10.49 -6.05
C GLY A 82 5.29 9.28 -5.41
N TRP A 83 4.70 8.42 -6.21
CA TRP A 83 4.12 7.16 -5.73
C TRP A 83 5.11 6.02 -5.87
N HIS A 84 4.91 4.98 -5.07
CA HIS A 84 5.61 3.71 -5.20
C HIS A 84 4.57 2.61 -5.30
N GLU A 85 4.94 1.51 -5.92
CA GLU A 85 4.04 0.36 -6.02
C GLU A 85 4.73 -0.92 -5.60
N VAL A 86 3.98 -1.78 -4.92
CA VAL A 86 4.36 -3.18 -4.73
C VAL A 86 3.81 -3.94 -5.92
N ARG A 87 4.65 -4.73 -6.58
CA ARG A 87 4.30 -5.46 -7.80
C ARG A 87 4.42 -6.95 -7.56
N VAL A 88 3.32 -7.65 -7.69
CA VAL A 88 3.31 -9.11 -7.59
C VAL A 88 2.45 -9.66 -8.72
N ASP A 89 3.00 -10.57 -9.48
CA ASP A 89 2.27 -11.26 -10.53
C ASP A 89 2.12 -12.72 -10.11
N GLY A 90 0.94 -13.27 -10.31
CA GLY A 90 0.70 -14.66 -9.92
C GLY A 90 -0.78 -14.99 -9.91
N GLY A 91 -1.11 -16.06 -9.21
CA GLY A 91 -2.48 -16.52 -9.13
C GLY A 91 -2.87 -17.46 -10.26
N LYS A 92 -4.08 -17.96 -10.18
CA LYS A 92 -4.69 -18.84 -11.18
C LYS A 92 -6.10 -18.36 -11.45
N PRO A 93 -6.36 -17.69 -12.58
CA PRO A 93 -5.41 -17.34 -13.63
C PRO A 93 -4.40 -16.30 -13.17
N ARG A 94 -3.27 -16.24 -13.84
CA ARG A 94 -2.20 -15.30 -13.50
C ARG A 94 -2.68 -13.88 -13.77
N ARG A 95 -2.42 -12.97 -12.81
CA ARG A 95 -2.82 -11.58 -12.89
C ARG A 95 -1.70 -10.68 -12.40
N HIS A 96 -1.77 -9.40 -12.75
CA HIS A 96 -0.94 -8.36 -12.19
C HIS A 96 -1.63 -7.80 -10.95
N TYR A 97 -0.95 -7.83 -9.82
CA TYR A 97 -1.44 -7.23 -8.58
C TYR A 97 -0.53 -6.07 -8.22
N ARG A 98 -1.11 -4.91 -7.93
CA ARG A 98 -0.36 -3.70 -7.61
C ARG A 98 -0.94 -3.06 -6.37
N LEU A 99 -0.04 -2.69 -5.46
CA LEU A 99 -0.42 -2.00 -4.23
C LEU A 99 0.25 -0.63 -4.30
N PHE A 100 -0.53 0.41 -4.19
CA PHE A 100 -0.05 1.78 -4.40
C PHE A 100 0.18 2.45 -3.06
N CYS A 101 1.39 3.00 -2.89
CA CYS A 101 1.87 3.49 -1.61
C CYS A 101 2.46 4.89 -1.75
N LEU A 102 2.39 5.65 -0.65
CA LEU A 102 3.04 6.94 -0.52
C LEU A 102 4.05 6.87 0.61
N LEU A 103 5.22 7.47 0.39
CA LEU A 103 6.19 7.66 1.46
C LEU A 103 5.87 9.01 2.11
N ASP A 104 5.24 8.97 3.27
CA ASP A 104 4.68 10.15 3.91
C ASP A 104 5.62 10.62 5.03
N THR A 105 6.32 11.71 4.77
CA THR A 105 7.23 12.32 5.75
C THR A 105 6.58 13.47 6.50
N GLU A 106 5.31 13.77 6.20
CA GLU A 106 4.61 14.93 6.74
C GLU A 106 3.51 14.59 7.73
N ALA A 107 3.31 13.30 8.01
CA ALA A 107 2.28 12.87 8.93
C ALA A 107 2.58 13.38 10.34
N LEU A 108 1.55 13.99 10.96
CA LEU A 108 1.64 14.48 12.34
C LEU A 108 1.33 13.36 13.33
N GLU A 109 1.76 13.55 14.57
CA GLU A 109 1.50 12.64 15.68
C GLU A 109 2.07 11.24 15.44
N THR A 110 3.25 11.21 14.85
CA THR A 110 4.00 9.97 14.67
C THR A 110 5.49 10.26 14.88
N ASP A 111 6.21 9.25 15.29
CA ASP A 111 7.63 9.37 15.62
C ASP A 111 8.54 9.11 14.41
N ARG A 112 7.99 8.72 13.27
CA ARG A 112 8.78 8.42 12.08
C ARG A 112 7.92 8.49 10.83
N PRO A 113 8.56 8.55 9.66
CA PRO A 113 7.82 8.56 8.39
C PRO A 113 6.96 7.32 8.21
N ALA A 114 5.88 7.48 7.48
CA ALA A 114 4.97 6.38 7.18
C ALA A 114 5.14 5.90 5.76
N LEU A 115 5.14 4.58 5.59
CA LEU A 115 4.88 3.96 4.31
C LEU A 115 3.37 3.75 4.30
N ALA A 116 2.66 4.66 3.64
CA ALA A 116 1.20 4.66 3.67
C ALA A 116 0.66 3.85 2.49
N VAL A 117 -0.02 2.76 2.80
CA VAL A 117 -0.66 1.92 1.79
C VAL A 117 -2.02 2.50 1.49
N ILE A 118 -2.22 2.97 0.26
CA ILE A 118 -3.42 3.72 -0.11
C ILE A 118 -4.49 2.81 -0.70
N THR A 119 -4.16 2.05 -1.73
CA THR A 119 -5.14 1.19 -2.40
C THR A 119 -4.41 0.14 -3.24
N GLY A 120 -5.18 -0.78 -3.80
CA GLY A 120 -4.64 -1.78 -4.71
C GLY A 120 -5.54 -2.01 -5.90
N LYS A 121 -4.98 -2.57 -6.95
CA LYS A 121 -5.72 -2.95 -8.16
C LYS A 121 -5.10 -4.19 -8.76
N SER A 122 -5.92 -4.95 -9.47
CA SER A 122 -5.39 -6.07 -10.25
C SER A 122 -5.91 -6.00 -11.69
N LYS A 123 -5.13 -6.56 -12.60
CA LYS A 123 -5.47 -6.62 -14.02
C LYS A 123 -5.13 -8.00 -14.56
N ALA A 124 -5.87 -8.41 -15.56
CA ALA A 124 -5.57 -9.64 -16.27
C ALA A 124 -4.19 -9.55 -16.92
N LEU A 125 -3.52 -10.68 -17.02
CA LEU A 125 -2.23 -10.75 -17.70
C LEU A 125 -2.40 -10.22 -19.14
N ARG A 126 -1.39 -9.52 -19.63
CA ARG A 126 -1.36 -8.89 -20.97
C ARG A 126 -2.27 -7.67 -21.09
N THR A 127 -2.74 -7.14 -19.97
CA THR A 127 -3.40 -5.84 -19.96
C THR A 127 -2.55 -4.90 -19.12
N THR A 128 -2.77 -3.59 -19.28
CA THR A 128 -2.03 -2.58 -18.54
C THR A 128 -3.00 -1.71 -17.76
N PHE A 129 -2.49 -1.10 -16.70
CA PHE A 129 -3.25 -0.09 -15.99
C PHE A 129 -3.36 1.16 -16.85
N THR A 130 -4.53 1.78 -16.85
CA THR A 130 -4.81 2.94 -17.68
C THR A 130 -4.66 4.21 -16.86
N GLU A 131 -4.69 5.36 -17.55
CA GLU A 131 -4.67 6.64 -16.85
C GLU A 131 -5.91 6.79 -15.97
N ALA A 132 -7.05 6.23 -16.36
CA ALA A 132 -8.26 6.24 -15.51
C ALA A 132 -8.02 5.45 -14.22
N ASP A 133 -7.33 4.32 -14.31
CA ASP A 133 -6.95 3.56 -13.10
C ASP A 133 -6.09 4.41 -12.17
N TYR A 134 -5.08 5.07 -12.73
CA TYR A 134 -4.16 5.89 -11.94
C TYR A 134 -4.84 7.14 -11.38
N SER A 135 -5.76 7.72 -12.13
CA SER A 135 -6.51 8.87 -11.63
C SER A 135 -7.32 8.50 -10.38
N ALA A 136 -7.95 7.34 -10.39
CA ALA A 136 -8.68 6.87 -9.21
C ALA A 136 -7.75 6.66 -8.01
N VAL A 137 -6.53 6.16 -8.25
CA VAL A 137 -5.54 5.99 -7.18
C VAL A 137 -5.14 7.36 -6.63
N ARG A 138 -4.86 8.33 -7.51
CA ARG A 138 -4.46 9.67 -7.08
C ARG A 138 -5.56 10.36 -6.28
N ASP A 139 -6.82 10.16 -6.64
CA ASP A 139 -7.94 10.73 -5.89
C ASP A 139 -7.95 10.24 -4.45
N LEU A 140 -7.70 8.96 -4.24
CA LEU A 140 -7.60 8.42 -2.89
C LEU A 140 -6.37 8.96 -2.15
N GLY A 141 -5.27 9.17 -2.85
CA GLY A 141 -4.09 9.78 -2.26
C GLY A 141 -4.35 11.22 -1.83
N ASP A 142 -5.08 11.99 -2.63
CA ASP A 142 -5.46 13.35 -2.29
C ASP A 142 -6.37 13.35 -1.06
N GLU A 143 -7.32 12.42 -1.01
CA GLU A 143 -8.19 12.27 0.16
C GLU A 143 -7.37 11.96 1.41
N TYR A 144 -6.39 11.06 1.31
CA TYR A 144 -5.48 10.72 2.40
C TYR A 144 -4.75 11.96 2.92
N ARG A 145 -4.24 12.78 2.01
CA ARG A 145 -3.45 13.96 2.39
C ARG A 145 -4.27 15.12 2.92
N ARG A 146 -5.57 15.12 2.72
CA ARG A 146 -6.42 16.23 3.19
C ARG A 146 -6.53 16.30 4.70
N ARG A 147 -6.21 15.25 5.41
CA ARG A 147 -6.30 15.21 6.87
C ARG A 147 -4.96 14.95 7.49
N ASN A 148 -4.63 15.72 8.51
CA ASN A 148 -3.41 15.52 9.27
C ASN A 148 -3.66 15.94 10.72
N PRO A 149 -3.64 15.05 11.71
CA PRO A 149 -3.12 13.66 11.62
C PRO A 149 -3.86 12.82 10.61
N ARG A 150 -3.14 11.89 10.02
CA ARG A 150 -3.69 11.03 8.97
C ARG A 150 -4.73 10.07 9.54
N CYS A 151 -5.61 9.61 8.68
CA CYS A 151 -6.62 8.61 9.06
C CYS A 151 -6.08 7.23 8.70
N TRP A 152 -5.57 6.53 9.71
CA TRP A 152 -4.98 5.20 9.54
C TRP A 152 -5.85 4.14 10.17
N LEU A 153 -5.86 2.95 9.57
CA LEU A 153 -6.52 1.79 10.14
C LEU A 153 -5.85 1.42 11.46
N ALA A 154 -6.64 1.27 12.51
CA ALA A 154 -6.12 0.88 13.81
C ALA A 154 -5.60 -0.55 13.76
N SER A 155 -4.46 -0.79 14.40
CA SER A 155 -3.88 -2.13 14.45
C SER A 155 -4.42 -2.97 15.60
#